data_05944965a5b4a0cb0a961c331a197f33
#
_entry.id   05944965a5b4a0cb0a961c331a197f33
#
_cell.length_a   1.000
_cell.length_b   1.000
_cell.length_c   1.000
_cell.angle_alpha   90.00
_cell.angle_beta   90.00
_cell.angle_gamma   90.00
#
_symmetry.space_group_name_H-M   'P 1'
#
loop_
_entity.id
_entity.type
_entity.pdbx_description
1 polymer ?
#
loop_
_entity_poly.entity_id
_entity_poly.type
_entity_poly.pdbx_seq_one_letter_code
_entity_poly.pdbx_strand_id
1 'polypeptide(L)'
;MPANHDMKEDKSNDMQNELIFNEPDGLLRMLIAGGQARVMMCRTTRLTQEAADIHMASDTAACAMGRLLSGSAMLFHSVEDEEGSVTVTVTGNGAGGRMTVVGRHGGDLKIAVENPQEQLPVRSDGKQDVAGFVGTEGRLTVVRDRGAGEPYIGIANLVSGELGLDFAEYFTMSEQTPSLVALGCLNQDGVVLSSG
;
A
#
# COMPACT_ATOMS: atom_id res chain seq x y z
N MET A 1 2.95 -4.04 -48.04
CA MET A 1 2.19 -4.76 -46.97
C MET A 1 2.99 -4.67 -45.68
N PRO A 2 2.55 -3.85 -44.72
CA PRO A 2 2.99 -4.00 -43.34
C PRO A 2 1.73 -4.07 -42.45
N ALA A 3 1.29 -5.26 -42.10
CA ALA A 3 0.11 -5.44 -41.27
C ALA A 3 0.19 -6.65 -40.32
N ASN A 4 1.37 -7.07 -39.90
CA ASN A 4 1.49 -8.27 -39.06
C ASN A 4 2.35 -8.07 -37.78
N HIS A 5 2.78 -6.84 -37.49
CA HIS A 5 3.58 -6.58 -36.28
C HIS A 5 2.71 -6.06 -35.13
N ASP A 6 1.73 -5.20 -35.44
CA ASP A 6 0.86 -4.60 -34.41
C ASP A 6 -0.11 -5.59 -33.73
N MET A 7 -0.58 -6.62 -34.46
CA MET A 7 -1.50 -7.62 -33.90
C MET A 7 -0.85 -8.64 -32.94
N LYS A 8 0.48 -8.76 -32.95
CA LYS A 8 1.20 -9.68 -32.03
C LYS A 8 1.55 -8.99 -30.69
N GLU A 9 1.82 -7.69 -30.75
CA GLU A 9 2.08 -6.91 -29.53
C GLU A 9 0.83 -6.74 -28.68
N ASP A 10 -0.34 -6.50 -29.32
CA ASP A 10 -1.61 -6.34 -28.64
C ASP A 10 -2.03 -7.63 -27.89
N LYS A 11 -1.92 -8.79 -28.53
CA LYS A 11 -2.24 -10.09 -27.89
C LYS A 11 -1.26 -10.49 -26.78
N SER A 12 0.00 -10.06 -26.87
CA SER A 12 1.01 -10.31 -25.84
C SER A 12 0.74 -9.44 -24.61
N ASN A 13 0.28 -8.22 -24.79
CA ASN A 13 -0.08 -7.30 -23.73
C ASN A 13 -1.37 -7.74 -23.02
N ASP A 14 -2.38 -8.17 -23.77
CA ASP A 14 -3.63 -8.73 -23.22
C ASP A 14 -3.37 -9.99 -22.39
N MET A 15 -2.51 -10.88 -22.87
CA MET A 15 -2.18 -12.14 -22.17
C MET A 15 -1.31 -11.88 -20.92
N GLN A 16 -0.44 -10.86 -20.93
CA GLN A 16 0.31 -10.44 -19.75
C GLN A 16 -0.60 -9.78 -18.71
N ASN A 17 -1.55 -8.96 -19.14
CA ASN A 17 -2.55 -8.36 -18.26
C ASN A 17 -3.45 -9.43 -17.62
N GLU A 18 -3.94 -10.42 -18.36
CA GLU A 18 -4.70 -11.55 -17.81
C GLU A 18 -3.90 -12.35 -16.77
N LEU A 19 -2.60 -12.56 -16.97
CA LEU A 19 -1.75 -13.26 -16.02
C LEU A 19 -1.52 -12.43 -14.74
N ILE A 20 -1.37 -11.11 -14.85
CA ILE A 20 -1.18 -10.22 -13.71
C ILE A 20 -2.45 -10.18 -12.84
N PHE A 21 -3.64 -10.15 -13.44
CA PHE A 21 -4.91 -10.09 -12.72
C PHE A 21 -5.36 -11.45 -12.15
N ASN A 22 -4.89 -12.57 -12.68
CA ASN A 22 -5.31 -13.90 -12.23
C ASN A 22 -4.54 -14.43 -11.01
N GLU A 23 -3.43 -13.82 -10.64
CA GLU A 23 -2.71 -14.21 -9.44
C GLU A 23 -3.39 -13.64 -8.19
N PRO A 24 -3.68 -14.45 -7.17
CA PRO A 24 -4.32 -13.96 -5.95
C PRO A 24 -3.40 -13.01 -5.18
N ASP A 25 -3.99 -12.03 -4.52
CA ASP A 25 -3.30 -11.27 -3.48
C ASP A 25 -2.96 -12.22 -2.32
N GLY A 26 -1.89 -11.90 -1.62
CA GLY A 26 -1.46 -12.74 -0.52
C GLY A 26 -0.29 -12.15 0.25
N LEU A 27 0.00 -12.78 1.39
CA LEU A 27 1.09 -12.43 2.27
C LEU A 27 1.91 -13.67 2.59
N LEU A 28 3.23 -13.56 2.42
CA LEU A 28 4.20 -14.55 2.81
C LEU A 28 5.01 -14.05 4.01
N ARG A 29 5.16 -14.89 5.01
CA ARG A 29 5.98 -14.62 6.19
C ARG A 29 7.04 -15.70 6.35
N MET A 30 8.29 -15.30 6.54
CA MET A 30 9.42 -16.20 6.73
C MET A 30 10.26 -15.75 7.92
N LEU A 31 10.88 -16.71 8.61
CA LEU A 31 11.94 -16.48 9.57
C LEU A 31 13.26 -16.93 8.94
N ILE A 32 14.26 -16.07 8.99
CA ILE A 32 15.61 -16.33 8.46
C ILE A 32 16.68 -16.14 9.53
N ALA A 33 17.93 -16.45 9.21
CA ALA A 33 19.07 -16.33 10.13
C ALA A 33 18.82 -17.01 11.51
N GLY A 34 18.25 -18.23 11.50
CA GLY A 34 17.97 -18.95 12.75
C GLY A 34 16.88 -18.28 13.61
N GLY A 35 15.95 -17.55 13.01
CA GLY A 35 14.87 -16.85 13.71
C GLY A 35 15.21 -15.41 14.14
N GLN A 36 16.40 -14.93 13.81
CA GLN A 36 16.84 -13.56 14.19
C GLN A 36 16.24 -12.46 13.32
N ALA A 37 15.79 -12.80 12.11
CA ALA A 37 15.14 -11.85 11.22
C ALA A 37 13.85 -12.42 10.66
N ARG A 38 12.85 -11.54 10.48
CA ARG A 38 11.57 -11.84 9.83
C ARG A 38 11.54 -11.14 8.49
N VAL A 39 11.12 -11.88 7.46
CA VAL A 39 10.82 -11.32 6.14
C VAL A 39 9.34 -11.46 5.89
N MET A 40 8.71 -10.38 5.44
CA MET A 40 7.32 -10.37 5.01
C MET A 40 7.27 -9.84 3.58
N MET A 41 6.49 -10.48 2.74
CA MET A 41 6.25 -10.07 1.37
C MET A 41 4.75 -10.12 1.13
N CYS A 42 4.19 -9.12 0.50
CA CYS A 42 2.78 -9.11 0.16
C CYS A 42 2.58 -8.70 -1.29
N ARG A 43 1.48 -9.16 -1.85
CA ARG A 43 0.90 -8.70 -3.10
C ARG A 43 -0.50 -8.20 -2.77
N THR A 44 -0.81 -7.00 -3.23
CA THR A 44 -2.08 -6.32 -2.99
C THR A 44 -2.66 -5.71 -4.28
N THR A 45 -2.31 -6.29 -5.43
CA THR A 45 -2.65 -5.73 -6.75
C THR A 45 -4.15 -5.65 -6.97
N ARG A 46 -4.88 -6.74 -6.71
CA ARG A 46 -6.34 -6.80 -6.86
C ARG A 46 -7.05 -5.91 -5.85
N LEU A 47 -6.63 -5.96 -4.60
CA LEU A 47 -7.14 -5.12 -3.53
C LEU A 47 -6.96 -3.63 -3.85
N THR A 48 -5.80 -3.25 -4.39
CA THR A 48 -5.52 -1.87 -4.79
C THR A 48 -6.39 -1.45 -5.97
N GLN A 49 -6.57 -2.31 -6.98
CA GLN A 49 -7.45 -2.02 -8.11
C GLN A 49 -8.89 -1.83 -7.65
N GLU A 50 -9.42 -2.76 -6.84
CA GLU A 50 -10.79 -2.67 -6.31
C GLU A 50 -10.99 -1.37 -5.51
N ALA A 51 -10.03 -1.02 -4.66
CA ALA A 51 -10.08 0.22 -3.91
C ALA A 51 -10.02 1.45 -4.83
N ALA A 52 -9.17 1.44 -5.85
CA ALA A 52 -9.07 2.53 -6.82
C ALA A 52 -10.38 2.72 -7.60
N ASP A 53 -11.03 1.64 -8.02
CA ASP A 53 -12.30 1.66 -8.73
C ASP A 53 -13.43 2.23 -7.85
N ILE A 54 -13.53 1.75 -6.59
CA ILE A 54 -14.55 2.23 -5.62
C ILE A 54 -14.42 3.73 -5.36
N HIS A 55 -13.18 4.21 -5.22
CA HIS A 55 -12.90 5.63 -4.93
C HIS A 55 -12.83 6.50 -6.19
N MET A 56 -12.92 5.93 -7.40
CA MET A 56 -12.63 6.62 -8.66
C MET A 56 -11.28 7.36 -8.59
N ALA A 57 -10.27 6.66 -8.09
CA ALA A 57 -8.98 7.23 -7.74
C ALA A 57 -8.18 7.62 -8.99
N SER A 58 -7.47 8.73 -8.91
CA SER A 58 -6.44 9.07 -9.90
C SER A 58 -5.29 8.06 -9.88
N ASP A 59 -4.44 8.06 -10.91
CA ASP A 59 -3.26 7.20 -10.94
C ASP A 59 -2.31 7.48 -9.78
N THR A 60 -2.15 8.74 -9.38
CA THR A 60 -1.32 9.12 -8.23
C THR A 60 -1.93 8.60 -6.92
N ALA A 61 -3.23 8.80 -6.75
CA ALA A 61 -3.96 8.31 -5.58
C ALA A 61 -3.93 6.77 -5.48
N ALA A 62 -4.16 6.06 -6.59
CA ALA A 62 -4.08 4.59 -6.65
C ALA A 62 -2.70 4.06 -6.22
N CYS A 63 -1.61 4.73 -6.65
CA CYS A 63 -0.26 4.37 -6.21
C CYS A 63 -0.04 4.62 -4.71
N ALA A 64 -0.53 5.73 -4.16
CA ALA A 64 -0.46 6.00 -2.73
C ALA A 64 -1.29 4.99 -1.92
N MET A 65 -2.51 4.68 -2.38
CA MET A 65 -3.38 3.67 -1.79
C MET A 65 -2.74 2.29 -1.78
N GLY A 66 -2.15 1.86 -2.89
CA GLY A 66 -1.49 0.57 -3.02
C GLY A 66 -0.34 0.40 -2.03
N ARG A 67 0.51 1.40 -1.89
CA ARG A 67 1.59 1.38 -0.90
C ARG A 67 1.06 1.38 0.53
N LEU A 68 0.04 2.17 0.84
CA LEU A 68 -0.55 2.19 2.18
C LEU A 68 -1.24 0.87 2.52
N LEU A 69 -1.98 0.27 1.58
CA LEU A 69 -2.61 -1.05 1.74
C LEU A 69 -1.55 -2.14 1.98
N SER A 70 -0.46 -2.16 1.20
CA SER A 70 0.60 -3.14 1.34
C SER A 70 1.30 -3.05 2.70
N GLY A 71 1.68 -1.84 3.13
CA GLY A 71 2.27 -1.60 4.45
C GLY A 71 1.32 -1.99 5.59
N SER A 72 0.03 -1.68 5.44
CA SER A 72 -1.01 -2.02 6.41
C SER A 72 -1.26 -3.54 6.47
N ALA A 73 -1.23 -4.25 5.35
CA ALA A 73 -1.37 -5.71 5.30
C ALA A 73 -0.28 -6.41 6.14
N MET A 74 0.96 -5.92 6.07
CA MET A 74 2.06 -6.46 6.89
C MET A 74 1.85 -6.22 8.38
N LEU A 75 1.33 -5.04 8.78
CA LEU A 75 0.98 -4.75 10.18
C LEU A 75 -0.19 -5.60 10.65
N PHE A 76 -1.21 -5.75 9.82
CA PHE A 76 -2.41 -6.49 10.15
C PHE A 76 -2.16 -7.98 10.42
N HIS A 77 -1.24 -8.60 9.68
CA HIS A 77 -0.89 -10.01 9.90
C HIS A 77 -0.32 -10.31 11.31
N SER A 78 0.02 -9.28 12.08
CA SER A 78 0.44 -9.44 13.48
C SER A 78 -0.71 -9.50 14.48
N VAL A 79 -1.98 -9.34 14.05
CA VAL A 79 -3.17 -9.42 14.88
C VAL A 79 -3.65 -10.86 14.94
N GLU A 80 -3.54 -11.47 16.12
CA GLU A 80 -3.91 -12.87 16.36
C GLU A 80 -5.35 -13.01 16.90
N ASP A 81 -5.89 -11.92 17.46
CA ASP A 81 -7.22 -11.93 18.10
C ASP A 81 -8.36 -11.85 17.06
N GLU A 82 -9.36 -12.73 17.15
CA GLU A 82 -10.50 -12.79 16.22
C GLU A 82 -11.33 -11.49 16.20
N GLU A 83 -11.41 -10.77 17.32
CA GLU A 83 -12.07 -9.47 17.42
C GLU A 83 -11.12 -8.30 17.19
N GLY A 84 -9.84 -8.59 16.92
CA GLY A 84 -8.80 -7.60 16.75
C GLY A 84 -8.94 -6.79 15.48
N SER A 85 -8.52 -5.52 15.55
CA SER A 85 -8.42 -4.63 14.40
C SER A 85 -7.14 -3.80 14.42
N VAL A 86 -6.68 -3.41 13.24
CA VAL A 86 -5.63 -2.41 13.07
C VAL A 86 -6.17 -1.29 12.21
N THR A 87 -5.99 -0.07 12.68
CA THR A 87 -6.24 1.15 11.90
C THR A 87 -4.92 1.86 11.66
N VAL A 88 -4.59 2.07 10.40
CA VAL A 88 -3.42 2.85 9.96
C VAL A 88 -3.91 4.14 9.35
N THR A 89 -3.52 5.28 9.92
CA THR A 89 -3.88 6.60 9.42
C THR A 89 -2.62 7.37 9.04
N VAL A 90 -2.59 7.88 7.83
CA VAL A 90 -1.59 8.83 7.35
C VAL A 90 -2.26 10.19 7.21
N THR A 91 -1.70 11.20 7.88
CA THR A 91 -2.14 12.58 7.77
C THR A 91 -0.92 13.42 7.44
N GLY A 92 -0.79 13.82 6.20
CA GLY A 92 0.29 14.66 5.70
C GLY A 92 -0.22 15.99 5.17
N ASN A 93 0.71 16.82 4.73
CA ASN A 93 0.43 18.13 4.13
C ASN A 93 0.31 18.07 2.59
N GLY A 94 0.21 16.88 2.01
CA GLY A 94 0.09 16.69 0.56
C GLY A 94 -1.35 16.82 0.05
N ALA A 95 -1.50 16.75 -1.29
CA ALA A 95 -2.77 16.99 -1.98
C ALA A 95 -3.85 15.94 -1.66
N GLY A 96 -3.45 14.69 -1.38
CA GLY A 96 -4.36 13.58 -1.09
C GLY A 96 -5.12 13.69 0.24
N GLY A 97 -4.65 14.55 1.16
CA GLY A 97 -5.24 14.71 2.48
C GLY A 97 -5.02 13.47 3.36
N ARG A 98 -6.01 13.17 4.19
CA ARG A 98 -5.95 12.03 5.09
C ARG A 98 -6.26 10.73 4.36
N MET A 99 -5.46 9.69 4.65
CA MET A 99 -5.73 8.32 4.22
C MET A 99 -5.82 7.42 5.46
N THR A 100 -6.79 6.51 5.47
CA THR A 100 -7.00 5.58 6.59
C THR A 100 -7.28 4.19 6.06
N VAL A 101 -6.51 3.20 6.54
CA VAL A 101 -6.76 1.77 6.29
C VAL A 101 -7.22 1.13 7.59
N VAL A 102 -8.27 0.34 7.52
CA VAL A 102 -8.76 -0.49 8.63
C VAL A 102 -8.72 -1.94 8.20
N GLY A 103 -8.04 -2.76 9.00
CA GLY A 103 -8.01 -4.21 8.86
C GLY A 103 -8.66 -4.91 10.05
N ARG A 104 -9.33 -6.03 9.79
CA ARG A 104 -9.92 -6.91 10.82
C ARG A 104 -9.46 -8.33 10.64
N HIS A 105 -9.61 -9.14 11.66
CA HIS A 105 -9.36 -10.58 11.56
C HIS A 105 -10.13 -11.18 10.39
N GLY A 106 -9.50 -12.09 9.65
CA GLY A 106 -10.06 -12.65 8.40
C GLY A 106 -9.47 -12.05 7.12
N GLY A 107 -8.64 -10.99 7.23
CA GLY A 107 -7.87 -10.45 6.09
C GLY A 107 -8.56 -9.31 5.34
N ASP A 108 -9.73 -8.87 5.76
CA ASP A 108 -10.43 -7.75 5.13
C ASP A 108 -9.72 -6.43 5.43
N LEU A 109 -9.23 -5.76 4.38
CA LEU A 109 -8.71 -4.40 4.44
C LEU A 109 -9.65 -3.44 3.73
N LYS A 110 -9.90 -2.30 4.37
CA LYS A 110 -10.67 -1.20 3.79
C LYS A 110 -9.87 0.08 3.86
N ILE A 111 -9.93 0.88 2.82
CA ILE A 111 -9.24 2.17 2.77
C ILE A 111 -10.25 3.29 2.55
N ALA A 112 -9.98 4.44 3.15
CA ALA A 112 -10.63 5.71 2.87
C ALA A 112 -9.55 6.76 2.55
N VAL A 113 -9.82 7.60 1.57
CA VAL A 113 -8.94 8.68 1.12
C VAL A 113 -9.76 9.95 1.03
N GLU A 114 -9.22 11.06 1.50
CA GLU A 114 -9.96 12.33 1.55
C GLU A 114 -10.13 12.94 0.14
N ASN A 115 -9.05 12.96 -0.65
CA ASN A 115 -9.05 13.55 -2.00
C ASN A 115 -8.57 12.52 -3.05
N PRO A 116 -9.33 11.45 -3.32
CA PRO A 116 -8.85 10.34 -4.17
C PRO A 116 -8.75 10.72 -5.67
N GLN A 117 -9.39 11.80 -6.12
CA GLN A 117 -9.33 12.24 -7.53
C GLN A 117 -8.16 13.18 -7.83
N GLU A 118 -7.41 13.60 -6.79
CA GLU A 118 -6.25 14.49 -7.00
C GLU A 118 -5.16 13.78 -7.81
N GLN A 119 -4.87 14.31 -8.99
CA GLN A 119 -3.83 13.83 -9.88
C GLN A 119 -2.67 14.80 -9.90
N LEU A 120 -1.48 14.31 -9.56
CA LEU A 120 -0.26 15.10 -9.65
C LEU A 120 0.48 14.83 -10.97
N PRO A 121 1.29 15.78 -11.44
CA PRO A 121 2.16 15.54 -12.60
C PRO A 121 3.08 14.35 -12.35
N VAL A 122 3.22 13.51 -13.38
CA VAL A 122 4.18 12.42 -13.35
C VAL A 122 5.60 12.97 -13.20
N ARG A 123 6.39 12.37 -12.34
CA ARG A 123 7.77 12.76 -12.07
C ARG A 123 8.66 12.55 -13.31
N SER A 124 9.80 13.21 -13.34
CA SER A 124 10.76 13.10 -14.44
C SER A 124 11.33 11.67 -14.66
N ASP A 125 11.23 10.81 -13.63
CA ASP A 125 11.60 9.40 -13.69
C ASP A 125 10.45 8.48 -14.15
N GLY A 126 9.33 9.04 -14.58
CA GLY A 126 8.15 8.32 -15.06
C GLY A 126 7.26 7.74 -13.97
N LYS A 127 7.52 8.03 -12.69
CA LYS A 127 6.72 7.54 -11.56
C LYS A 127 5.67 8.54 -11.12
N GLN A 128 4.60 8.02 -10.52
CA GLN A 128 3.59 8.86 -9.85
C GLN A 128 4.22 9.55 -8.63
N ASP A 129 3.85 10.80 -8.39
CA ASP A 129 4.37 11.60 -7.27
C ASP A 129 3.61 11.30 -5.97
N VAL A 130 3.90 10.13 -5.40
CA VAL A 130 3.28 9.71 -4.13
C VAL A 130 3.69 10.61 -2.98
N ALA A 131 4.94 11.07 -2.95
CA ALA A 131 5.40 11.99 -1.90
C ALA A 131 4.67 13.33 -1.93
N GLY A 132 4.43 13.89 -3.11
CA GLY A 132 3.61 15.10 -3.27
C GLY A 132 2.14 14.88 -2.89
N PHE A 133 1.61 13.68 -3.16
CA PHE A 133 0.23 13.33 -2.80
C PHE A 133 0.05 13.17 -1.29
N VAL A 134 0.96 12.49 -0.61
CA VAL A 134 0.93 12.24 0.85
C VAL A 134 1.41 13.47 1.63
N GLY A 135 2.46 14.12 1.15
CA GLY A 135 3.19 15.15 1.86
C GLY A 135 4.31 14.59 2.75
N THR A 136 5.26 15.45 3.08
CA THR A 136 6.44 15.08 3.89
C THR A 136 6.35 15.57 5.32
N GLU A 137 5.39 16.42 5.63
CA GLU A 137 5.11 16.91 6.98
C GLU A 137 3.79 16.35 7.48
N GLY A 138 3.86 15.59 8.58
CA GLY A 138 2.68 14.93 9.13
C GLY A 138 3.05 13.71 9.96
N ARG A 139 2.11 12.78 10.06
CA ARG A 139 2.29 11.59 10.89
C ARG A 139 1.63 10.34 10.30
N LEU A 140 2.22 9.21 10.60
CA LEU A 140 1.65 7.88 10.47
C LEU A 140 1.24 7.42 11.87
N THR A 141 -0.03 7.06 12.03
CA THR A 141 -0.61 6.60 13.30
C THR A 141 -1.15 5.19 13.11
N VAL A 142 -0.79 4.28 13.99
CA VAL A 142 -1.31 2.92 14.00
C VAL A 142 -2.03 2.68 15.32
N VAL A 143 -3.29 2.30 15.23
CA VAL A 143 -4.11 1.89 16.39
C VAL A 143 -4.33 0.38 16.27
N ARG A 144 -3.93 -0.37 17.29
CA ARG A 144 -4.17 -1.81 17.42
C ARG A 144 -5.16 -2.03 18.54
N ASP A 145 -6.35 -2.47 18.18
CA ASP A 145 -7.39 -2.90 19.10
C ASP A 145 -7.40 -4.44 19.17
N ARG A 146 -7.36 -4.99 20.34
CA ARG A 146 -7.40 -6.45 20.58
C ARG A 146 -8.78 -6.96 20.93
N GLY A 147 -9.82 -6.10 20.81
CA GLY A 147 -11.18 -6.44 21.22
C GLY A 147 -11.42 -6.41 22.74
N ALA A 148 -10.35 -6.29 23.56
CA ALA A 148 -10.42 -6.18 25.01
C ALA A 148 -9.29 -5.31 25.56
N GLY A 149 -9.62 -4.42 26.49
CA GLY A 149 -8.67 -3.49 27.09
C GLY A 149 -8.50 -2.19 26.29
N GLU A 150 -7.46 -1.42 26.63
CA GLU A 150 -7.16 -0.18 25.91
C GLU A 150 -6.37 -0.48 24.63
N PRO A 151 -6.73 0.16 23.50
CA PRO A 151 -5.97 -0.02 22.26
C PRO A 151 -4.55 0.53 22.39
N TYR A 152 -3.60 -0.14 21.76
CA TYR A 152 -2.24 0.38 21.60
C TYR A 152 -2.21 1.41 20.47
N ILE A 153 -1.61 2.57 20.73
CA ILE A 153 -1.45 3.64 19.75
C ILE A 153 0.02 3.93 19.53
N GLY A 154 0.52 3.67 18.32
CA GLY A 154 1.85 4.02 17.88
C GLY A 154 1.80 5.20 16.89
N ILE A 155 2.76 6.12 17.00
CA ILE A 155 2.84 7.32 16.16
C ILE A 155 4.29 7.52 15.71
N ALA A 156 4.47 7.81 14.43
CA ALA A 156 5.74 8.28 13.87
C ALA A 156 5.50 9.49 12.97
N ASN A 157 6.48 10.38 12.90
CA ASN A 157 6.45 11.48 11.93
C ASN A 157 6.70 10.94 10.52
N LEU A 158 6.11 11.57 9.52
CA LEU A 158 6.49 11.33 8.14
C LEU A 158 7.91 11.83 7.90
N VAL A 159 8.68 11.06 7.15
CA VAL A 159 10.07 11.36 6.80
C VAL A 159 10.28 11.47 5.29
N SER A 160 9.37 10.88 4.50
CA SER A 160 9.50 10.87 3.04
C SER A 160 8.21 11.13 2.28
N GLY A 161 7.07 10.72 2.82
CA GLY A 161 5.79 10.68 2.09
C GLY A 161 5.71 9.58 1.03
N GLU A 162 6.80 8.83 0.79
CA GLU A 162 6.82 7.66 -0.12
C GLU A 162 6.26 6.39 0.53
N LEU A 163 5.87 6.48 1.80
CA LEU A 163 5.31 5.47 2.68
C LEU A 163 6.29 4.34 3.09
N GLY A 164 7.16 3.87 2.23
CA GLY A 164 8.11 2.82 2.59
C GLY A 164 9.03 3.21 3.75
N LEU A 165 9.70 4.36 3.64
CA LEU A 165 10.53 4.90 4.72
C LEU A 165 9.69 5.31 5.94
N ASP A 166 8.47 5.80 5.73
CA ASP A 166 7.58 6.23 6.81
C ASP A 166 7.13 5.03 7.67
N PHE A 167 6.87 3.87 7.05
CA PHE A 167 6.64 2.62 7.77
C PHE A 167 7.91 2.12 8.48
N ALA A 168 9.09 2.23 7.86
CA ALA A 168 10.35 1.85 8.51
C ALA A 168 10.63 2.70 9.75
N GLU A 169 10.36 4.01 9.68
CA GLU A 169 10.43 4.93 10.81
C GLU A 169 9.44 4.52 11.92
N TYR A 170 8.18 4.22 11.55
CA TYR A 170 7.19 3.74 12.50
C TYR A 170 7.66 2.46 13.23
N PHE A 171 8.17 1.46 12.50
CA PHE A 171 8.67 0.23 13.11
C PHE A 171 9.84 0.50 14.07
N THR A 172 10.72 1.42 13.71
CA THR A 172 11.88 1.78 14.54
C THR A 172 11.45 2.53 15.80
N MET A 173 10.64 3.57 15.65
CA MET A 173 10.31 4.49 16.75
C MET A 173 9.20 3.97 17.65
N SER A 174 8.18 3.33 17.10
CA SER A 174 7.01 2.88 17.87
C SER A 174 7.09 1.40 18.26
N GLU A 175 7.60 0.55 17.36
CA GLU A 175 7.68 -0.90 17.62
C GLU A 175 9.05 -1.32 18.14
N GLN A 176 10.05 -0.42 18.16
CA GLN A 176 11.45 -0.69 18.54
C GLN A 176 12.05 -1.86 17.75
N THR A 177 11.60 -2.03 16.51
CA THR A 177 12.03 -3.09 15.62
C THR A 177 12.66 -2.47 14.37
N PRO A 178 14.01 -2.35 14.31
CA PRO A 178 14.68 -1.84 13.12
C PRO A 178 14.26 -2.65 11.89
N SER A 179 13.73 -1.97 10.88
CA SER A 179 13.13 -2.61 9.72
C SER A 179 13.56 -1.92 8.42
N LEU A 180 13.67 -2.72 7.35
CA LEU A 180 13.76 -2.24 5.99
C LEU A 180 12.39 -2.49 5.34
N VAL A 181 11.78 -1.44 4.79
CA VAL A 181 10.49 -1.52 4.13
C VAL A 181 10.62 -0.99 2.70
N ALA A 182 10.21 -1.80 1.73
CA ALA A 182 10.11 -1.42 0.34
C ALA A 182 8.67 -1.62 -0.11
N LEU A 183 8.04 -0.56 -0.60
CA LEU A 183 6.67 -0.57 -1.10
C LEU A 183 6.65 -0.05 -2.53
N GLY A 184 5.88 -0.72 -3.39
CA GLY A 184 5.73 -0.36 -4.79
C GLY A 184 4.28 -0.43 -5.24
N CYS A 185 3.92 0.44 -6.17
CA CYS A 185 2.71 0.34 -6.95
C CYS A 185 3.00 0.87 -8.35
N LEU A 186 2.68 0.08 -9.35
CA LEU A 186 2.72 0.45 -10.75
C LEU A 186 1.28 0.56 -11.24
N ASN A 187 0.91 1.75 -11.67
CA ASN A 187 -0.40 2.05 -12.24
C ASN A 187 -0.21 2.77 -13.57
N GLN A 188 -1.02 2.42 -14.54
CA GLN A 188 -1.03 3.03 -15.87
C GLN A 188 -2.46 3.10 -16.38
N ASP A 189 -2.89 4.33 -16.78
CA ASP A 189 -4.20 4.58 -17.40
C ASP A 189 -5.38 4.02 -16.58
N GLY A 190 -5.33 4.17 -15.25
CA GLY A 190 -6.34 3.68 -14.31
C GLY A 190 -6.24 2.20 -13.96
N VAL A 191 -5.22 1.49 -14.49
CA VAL A 191 -5.02 0.06 -14.25
C VAL A 191 -3.84 -0.18 -13.32
N VAL A 192 -4.06 -0.85 -12.19
CA VAL A 192 -3.02 -1.25 -11.26
C VAL A 192 -2.35 -2.53 -11.76
N LEU A 193 -1.18 -2.39 -12.35
CA LEU A 193 -0.41 -3.51 -12.91
C LEU A 193 0.28 -4.33 -11.82
N SER A 194 0.74 -3.69 -10.75
CA SER A 194 1.41 -4.34 -9.62
C SER A 194 1.33 -3.48 -8.36
N SER A 195 1.08 -4.10 -7.21
CA SER A 195 1.14 -3.47 -5.88
C SER A 195 1.61 -4.47 -4.84
N GLY A 196 2.55 -4.05 -3.97
CA GLY A 196 3.10 -4.90 -2.91
C GLY A 196 4.18 -4.20 -2.09
#